data_0d5500f2eb1463d6ce2bea4322923071
#
_entry.id   0d5500f2eb1463d6ce2bea4322923071
#
_cell.length_a   1.000
_cell.length_b   1.000
_cell.length_c   1.000
_cell.angle_alpha   90.00
_cell.angle_beta   90.00
_cell.angle_gamma   90.00
#
_symmetry.space_group_name_H-M   'P 1'
#
loop_
_entity.id
_entity.type
_entity.pdbx_description
1 polymer ?
#
loop_
_entity_poly.entity_id
_entity_poly.type
_entity_poly.pdbx_seq_one_letter_code
_entity_poly.pdbx_strand_id
1 'polypeptide(L)'
;MRAFLACLLLWSSNAALGVVETYEFSDPNYELRYHQLVDELRCPKCQNQTISDSDAPIAKDLRRRLYEELEAGASDQEIVQGMVLRYGEFVRYKPAKTGVTLWLWLAPWFFLALGLIAWGVMARRKTATERPLSTRAHEISALLEESK
;
A
#
# COMPACT_ATOMS: atom_id res chain seq x y z
N MET A 1 -18.65 31.68 21.90
CA MET A 1 -18.36 30.23 21.93
C MET A 1 -19.56 29.37 21.48
N ARG A 2 -20.76 29.56 22.01
CA ARG A 2 -21.95 28.76 21.62
C ARG A 2 -22.34 28.89 20.13
N ALA A 3 -22.27 30.09 19.56
CA ALA A 3 -22.58 30.33 18.14
C ALA A 3 -21.55 29.70 17.20
N PHE A 4 -20.28 29.64 17.59
CA PHE A 4 -19.21 29.02 16.80
C PHE A 4 -19.34 27.48 16.74
N LEU A 5 -19.75 26.86 17.85
CA LEU A 5 -20.04 25.41 17.89
C LEU A 5 -21.26 25.05 17.05
N ALA A 6 -22.29 25.89 17.01
CA ALA A 6 -23.47 25.67 16.18
C ALA A 6 -23.15 25.78 14.67
N CYS A 7 -22.30 26.72 14.25
CA CYS A 7 -21.81 26.81 12.88
C CYS A 7 -20.96 25.60 12.44
N LEU A 8 -20.13 25.06 13.34
CA LEU A 8 -19.29 23.89 13.07
C LEU A 8 -20.13 22.62 12.87
N LEU A 9 -21.23 22.48 13.62
CA LEU A 9 -22.15 21.36 13.51
C LEU A 9 -23.00 21.42 12.22
N LEU A 10 -23.32 22.62 11.71
CA LEU A 10 -24.04 22.80 10.45
C LEU A 10 -23.17 22.54 9.21
N TRP A 11 -21.84 22.65 9.33
CA TRP A 11 -20.92 22.41 8.22
C TRP A 11 -20.60 20.92 8.01
N SER A 12 -20.87 20.07 8.99
CA SER A 12 -20.63 18.62 8.89
C SER A 12 -21.73 17.81 8.19
N SER A 13 -22.85 18.44 7.76
CA SER A 13 -24.02 17.75 7.20
C SER A 13 -24.04 17.62 5.69
N ASN A 14 -22.91 17.77 4.98
CA ASN A 14 -22.84 17.41 3.55
C ASN A 14 -22.68 15.90 3.40
N ALA A 15 -23.75 15.14 3.64
CA ALA A 15 -23.84 13.77 3.16
C ALA A 15 -23.91 13.83 1.63
N ALA A 16 -22.78 13.57 0.96
CA ALA A 16 -22.76 13.36 -0.47
C ALA A 16 -23.56 12.09 -0.78
N LEU A 17 -24.78 12.26 -1.28
CA LEU A 17 -25.58 11.18 -1.84
C LEU A 17 -24.94 10.80 -3.18
N GLY A 18 -24.01 9.85 -3.14
CA GLY A 18 -23.51 9.19 -4.34
C GLY A 18 -24.65 8.40 -4.97
N VAL A 19 -24.91 8.59 -6.26
CA VAL A 19 -25.82 7.74 -7.03
C VAL A 19 -25.13 6.37 -7.14
N VAL A 20 -25.54 5.44 -6.29
CA VAL A 20 -25.11 4.03 -6.39
C VAL A 20 -25.98 3.38 -7.47
N GLU A 21 -25.34 2.97 -8.57
CA GLU A 21 -26.00 2.10 -9.55
C GLU A 21 -26.26 0.78 -8.87
N THR A 22 -27.51 0.42 -8.67
CA THR A 22 -27.90 -0.85 -8.06
C THR A 22 -28.12 -1.88 -9.15
N TYR A 23 -27.32 -2.94 -9.15
CA TYR A 23 -27.51 -4.11 -10.01
C TYR A 23 -28.18 -5.21 -9.21
N GLU A 24 -29.13 -5.92 -9.83
CA GLU A 24 -29.76 -7.11 -9.24
C GLU A 24 -29.00 -8.34 -9.71
N PHE A 25 -28.34 -9.04 -8.77
CA PHE A 25 -27.57 -10.25 -9.07
C PHE A 25 -28.41 -11.51 -8.90
N SER A 26 -28.21 -12.48 -9.78
CA SER A 26 -28.84 -13.81 -9.69
C SER A 26 -28.33 -14.63 -8.51
N ASP A 27 -27.10 -14.42 -8.07
CA ASP A 27 -26.44 -15.07 -6.93
C ASP A 27 -25.81 -14.02 -5.99
N PRO A 28 -26.06 -14.10 -4.67
CA PRO A 28 -25.39 -13.23 -3.68
C PRO A 28 -23.86 -13.26 -3.73
N ASN A 29 -23.25 -14.37 -4.19
CA ASN A 29 -21.80 -14.42 -4.37
C ASN A 29 -21.32 -13.50 -5.51
N TYR A 30 -22.12 -13.30 -6.55
CA TYR A 30 -21.76 -12.39 -7.64
C TYR A 30 -21.74 -10.94 -7.18
N GLU A 31 -22.64 -10.56 -6.27
CA GLU A 31 -22.63 -9.22 -5.66
C GLU A 31 -21.34 -8.98 -4.86
N LEU A 32 -20.93 -9.94 -4.02
CA LEU A 32 -19.67 -9.84 -3.26
C LEU A 32 -18.45 -9.72 -4.18
N ARG A 33 -18.38 -10.56 -5.21
CA ARG A 33 -17.30 -10.52 -6.22
C ARG A 33 -17.31 -9.21 -6.99
N TYR A 34 -18.48 -8.72 -7.36
CA TYR A 34 -18.64 -7.44 -8.04
C TYR A 34 -18.03 -6.30 -7.22
N HIS A 35 -18.39 -6.16 -5.96
CA HIS A 35 -17.86 -5.13 -5.09
C HIS A 35 -16.33 -5.21 -4.95
N GLN A 36 -15.77 -6.42 -4.82
CA GLN A 36 -14.33 -6.62 -4.77
C GLN A 36 -13.63 -6.17 -6.07
N LEU A 37 -14.20 -6.53 -7.22
CA LEU A 37 -13.62 -6.23 -8.52
C LEU A 37 -13.72 -4.74 -8.89
N VAL A 38 -14.82 -4.04 -8.57
CA VAL A 38 -14.95 -2.60 -8.84
C VAL A 38 -13.99 -1.76 -8.00
N ASP A 39 -13.60 -2.24 -6.81
CA ASP A 39 -12.61 -1.61 -5.93
C ASP A 39 -11.16 -1.96 -6.34
N GLU A 40 -10.95 -3.11 -6.97
CA GLU A 40 -9.64 -3.53 -7.46
C GLU A 40 -9.28 -2.92 -8.81
N LEU A 41 -10.27 -2.61 -9.65
CA LEU A 41 -10.06 -2.10 -10.99
C LEU A 41 -10.03 -0.57 -11.02
N ARG A 42 -9.05 -0.03 -11.77
CA ARG A 42 -8.83 1.40 -11.93
C ARG A 42 -9.50 1.91 -13.20
N CYS A 43 -10.10 3.08 -13.11
CA CYS A 43 -10.65 3.76 -14.28
C CYS A 43 -9.51 4.28 -15.20
N PRO A 44 -9.41 3.83 -16.45
CA PRO A 44 -8.28 4.14 -17.32
C PRO A 44 -8.23 5.60 -17.81
N LYS A 45 -9.35 6.33 -17.72
CA LYS A 45 -9.46 7.74 -18.14
C LYS A 45 -9.73 8.70 -16.98
N CYS A 46 -9.68 8.21 -15.73
CA CYS A 46 -9.96 9.01 -14.55
C CYS A 46 -8.67 9.37 -13.81
N GLN A 47 -8.73 10.35 -12.89
CA GLN A 47 -7.58 10.78 -12.12
C GLN A 47 -7.26 9.79 -10.98
N ASN A 48 -6.72 8.62 -11.34
CA ASN A 48 -6.26 7.62 -10.37
C ASN A 48 -7.34 7.02 -9.45
N GLN A 49 -8.61 7.10 -9.85
CA GLN A 49 -9.76 6.56 -9.12
C GLN A 49 -10.03 5.11 -9.52
N THR A 50 -10.66 4.36 -8.61
CA THR A 50 -11.25 3.06 -8.93
C THR A 50 -12.48 3.23 -9.84
N ILE A 51 -12.96 2.16 -10.45
CA ILE A 51 -14.21 2.22 -11.21
C ILE A 51 -15.42 2.34 -10.28
N SER A 52 -15.27 2.04 -8.99
CA SER A 52 -16.29 2.24 -7.96
C SER A 52 -16.44 3.74 -7.61
N ASP A 53 -15.33 4.47 -7.49
CA ASP A 53 -15.31 5.87 -7.03
C ASP A 53 -15.58 6.89 -8.14
N SER A 54 -15.63 6.46 -9.39
CA SER A 54 -15.71 7.36 -10.53
C SER A 54 -17.12 7.41 -11.14
N ASP A 55 -17.67 8.63 -11.30
CA ASP A 55 -18.91 8.89 -12.01
C ASP A 55 -18.73 9.11 -13.51
N ALA A 56 -17.51 8.96 -14.03
CA ALA A 56 -17.23 9.12 -15.45
C ALA A 56 -18.04 8.11 -16.29
N PRO A 57 -18.50 8.47 -17.50
CA PRO A 57 -19.26 7.55 -18.36
C PRO A 57 -18.52 6.24 -18.64
N ILE A 58 -17.21 6.30 -18.78
CA ILE A 58 -16.36 5.10 -18.98
C ILE A 58 -16.37 4.19 -17.76
N ALA A 59 -16.37 4.73 -16.53
CA ALA A 59 -16.42 3.93 -15.32
C ALA A 59 -17.77 3.21 -15.19
N LYS A 60 -18.87 3.89 -15.54
CA LYS A 60 -20.23 3.30 -15.58
C LYS A 60 -20.31 2.16 -16.60
N ASP A 61 -19.72 2.35 -17.78
CA ASP A 61 -19.69 1.30 -18.82
C ASP A 61 -18.87 0.09 -18.39
N LEU A 62 -17.74 0.31 -17.68
CA LEU A 62 -16.94 -0.76 -17.12
C LEU A 62 -17.66 -1.53 -16.01
N ARG A 63 -18.39 -0.83 -15.12
CA ARG A 63 -19.19 -1.47 -14.07
C ARG A 63 -20.29 -2.35 -14.66
N ARG A 64 -21.02 -1.82 -15.67
CA ARG A 64 -22.06 -2.60 -16.37
C ARG A 64 -21.46 -3.84 -17.03
N ARG A 65 -20.34 -3.72 -17.73
CA ARG A 65 -19.66 -4.85 -18.36
C ARG A 65 -19.21 -5.89 -17.34
N LEU A 66 -18.68 -5.45 -16.20
CA LEU A 66 -18.30 -6.33 -15.11
C LEU A 66 -19.49 -7.14 -14.59
N TYR A 67 -20.63 -6.48 -14.42
CA TYR A 67 -21.88 -7.12 -14.05
C TYR A 67 -22.30 -8.18 -15.08
N GLU A 68 -22.31 -7.84 -16.37
CA GLU A 68 -22.67 -8.75 -17.46
C GLU A 68 -21.74 -9.98 -17.51
N GLU A 69 -20.42 -9.81 -17.34
CA GLU A 69 -19.45 -10.90 -17.33
C GLU A 69 -19.61 -11.81 -16.09
N LEU A 70 -19.94 -11.25 -14.91
CA LEU A 70 -20.23 -12.01 -13.71
C LEU A 70 -21.52 -12.84 -13.85
N GLU A 71 -22.60 -12.26 -14.39
CA GLU A 71 -23.86 -12.96 -14.66
C GLU A 71 -23.68 -14.07 -15.71
N ALA A 72 -22.74 -13.91 -16.64
CA ALA A 72 -22.35 -14.96 -17.60
C ALA A 72 -21.51 -16.07 -16.95
N GLY A 73 -21.16 -15.95 -15.66
CA GLY A 73 -20.40 -16.97 -14.92
C GLY A 73 -18.88 -16.89 -15.10
N ALA A 74 -18.33 -15.79 -15.63
CA ALA A 74 -16.90 -15.62 -15.78
C ALA A 74 -16.18 -15.62 -14.42
N SER A 75 -14.96 -16.14 -14.41
CA SER A 75 -14.08 -16.08 -13.24
C SER A 75 -13.45 -14.69 -13.08
N ASP A 76 -13.08 -14.32 -11.85
CA ASP A 76 -12.42 -13.04 -11.56
C ASP A 76 -11.14 -12.85 -12.38
N GLN A 77 -10.39 -13.94 -12.60
CA GLN A 77 -9.16 -13.91 -13.39
C GLN A 77 -9.43 -13.61 -14.86
N GLU A 78 -10.46 -14.22 -15.45
CA GLU A 78 -10.87 -13.97 -16.83
C GLU A 78 -11.33 -12.53 -17.03
N ILE A 79 -12.13 -12.02 -16.10
CA ILE A 79 -12.62 -10.63 -16.12
C ILE A 79 -11.43 -9.65 -16.05
N VAL A 80 -10.56 -9.79 -15.05
CA VAL A 80 -9.40 -8.92 -14.89
C VAL A 80 -8.45 -9.02 -16.08
N GLN A 81 -8.21 -10.21 -16.61
CA GLN A 81 -7.36 -10.41 -17.80
C GLN A 81 -8.00 -9.78 -19.05
N GLY A 82 -9.29 -9.90 -19.23
CA GLY A 82 -10.04 -9.24 -20.31
C GLY A 82 -9.92 -7.72 -20.24
N MET A 83 -9.97 -7.14 -19.03
CA MET A 83 -9.78 -5.70 -18.81
C MET A 83 -8.33 -5.29 -19.10
N VAL A 84 -7.34 -6.06 -18.63
CA VAL A 84 -5.91 -5.81 -18.91
C VAL A 84 -5.59 -5.86 -20.42
N LEU A 85 -6.15 -6.81 -21.15
CA LEU A 85 -5.95 -6.92 -22.60
C LEU A 85 -6.49 -5.71 -23.38
N ARG A 86 -7.56 -5.07 -22.88
CA ARG A 86 -8.20 -3.92 -23.55
C ARG A 86 -7.63 -2.57 -23.13
N TYR A 87 -7.31 -2.43 -21.85
CA TYR A 87 -6.94 -1.14 -21.26
C TYR A 87 -5.50 -1.09 -20.73
N GLY A 88 -4.77 -2.21 -20.84
CA GLY A 88 -3.40 -2.36 -20.36
C GLY A 88 -3.32 -2.66 -18.86
N GLU A 89 -2.11 -2.93 -18.38
CA GLU A 89 -1.82 -3.23 -16.94
C GLU A 89 -2.23 -2.10 -15.98
N PHE A 90 -2.40 -0.89 -16.49
CA PHE A 90 -2.81 0.27 -15.69
C PHE A 90 -4.20 0.11 -15.06
N VAL A 91 -5.08 -0.74 -15.65
CA VAL A 91 -6.43 -0.99 -15.12
C VAL A 91 -6.39 -1.72 -13.78
N ARG A 92 -5.28 -2.40 -13.47
CA ARG A 92 -5.08 -3.09 -12.20
C ARG A 92 -4.56 -2.12 -11.15
N TYR A 93 -5.32 -1.91 -10.07
CA TYR A 93 -4.90 -1.02 -8.99
C TYR A 93 -3.69 -1.55 -8.22
N LYS A 94 -3.67 -2.86 -7.95
CA LYS A 94 -2.55 -3.52 -7.28
C LYS A 94 -1.68 -4.25 -8.31
N PRO A 95 -0.36 -3.95 -8.39
CA PRO A 95 0.53 -4.67 -9.30
C PRO A 95 0.52 -6.17 -8.97
N ALA A 96 0.53 -7.00 -10.01
CA ALA A 96 0.64 -8.43 -9.83
C ALA A 96 1.92 -8.78 -9.06
N LYS A 97 1.84 -9.69 -8.07
CA LYS A 97 3.00 -10.14 -7.28
C LYS A 97 3.80 -11.21 -8.04
N THR A 98 4.07 -10.98 -9.33
CA THR A 98 4.72 -11.94 -10.23
C THR A 98 5.88 -11.29 -11.00
N GLY A 99 6.87 -12.08 -11.38
CA GLY A 99 7.99 -11.61 -12.19
C GLY A 99 8.76 -10.45 -11.57
N VAL A 100 8.97 -9.39 -12.35
CA VAL A 100 9.76 -8.21 -11.94
C VAL A 100 9.13 -7.46 -10.76
N THR A 101 7.79 -7.49 -10.64
CA THR A 101 7.08 -6.78 -9.56
C THR A 101 7.28 -7.42 -8.18
N LEU A 102 7.71 -8.68 -8.12
CA LEU A 102 8.07 -9.34 -6.87
C LEU A 102 9.23 -8.62 -6.14
N TRP A 103 10.19 -8.12 -6.91
CA TRP A 103 11.32 -7.34 -6.35
C TRP A 103 10.88 -6.06 -5.66
N LEU A 104 9.80 -5.44 -6.15
CA LEU A 104 9.22 -4.25 -5.52
C LEU A 104 8.72 -4.54 -4.10
N TRP A 105 8.19 -5.74 -3.88
CA TRP A 105 7.69 -6.17 -2.57
C TRP A 105 8.81 -6.66 -1.63
N LEU A 106 9.89 -7.22 -2.19
CA LEU A 106 11.03 -7.71 -1.42
C LEU A 106 12.06 -6.62 -1.09
N ALA A 107 12.16 -5.57 -1.92
CA ALA A 107 13.14 -4.51 -1.76
C ALA A 107 13.14 -3.85 -0.36
N PRO A 108 11.99 -3.45 0.23
CA PRO A 108 12.00 -2.82 1.55
C PRO A 108 12.55 -3.76 2.64
N TRP A 109 12.25 -5.03 2.58
CA TRP A 109 12.76 -6.03 3.54
C TRP A 109 14.26 -6.26 3.37
N PHE A 110 14.76 -6.26 2.14
CA PHE A 110 16.18 -6.38 1.84
C PHE A 110 16.98 -5.18 2.37
N PHE A 111 16.50 -3.96 2.13
CA PHE A 111 17.15 -2.76 2.65
C PHE A 111 17.10 -2.67 4.18
N LEU A 112 15.99 -3.09 4.79
CA LEU A 112 15.87 -3.17 6.25
C LEU A 112 16.90 -4.15 6.83
N ALA A 113 17.05 -5.32 6.25
CA ALA A 113 18.03 -6.31 6.69
C ALA A 113 19.47 -5.79 6.56
N LEU A 114 19.81 -5.16 5.42
CA LEU A 114 21.11 -4.52 5.23
C LEU A 114 21.38 -3.42 6.25
N GLY A 115 20.39 -2.58 6.54
CA GLY A 115 20.50 -1.52 7.55
C GLY A 115 20.77 -2.06 8.95
N LEU A 116 20.06 -3.13 9.34
CA LEU A 116 20.26 -3.78 10.64
C LEU A 116 21.64 -4.43 10.75
N ILE A 117 22.11 -5.09 9.69
CA ILE A 117 23.45 -5.69 9.64
C ILE A 117 24.51 -4.59 9.76
N ALA A 118 24.40 -3.53 8.97
CA ALA A 118 25.34 -2.41 9.00
C ALA A 118 25.39 -1.76 10.39
N TRP A 119 24.21 -1.51 10.98
CA TRP A 119 24.12 -0.98 12.34
C TRP A 119 24.75 -1.90 13.38
N GLY A 120 24.47 -3.20 13.32
CA GLY A 120 25.07 -4.19 14.20
C GLY A 120 26.60 -4.25 14.10
N VAL A 121 27.14 -4.18 12.89
CA VAL A 121 28.60 -4.12 12.65
C VAL A 121 29.20 -2.84 13.22
N MET A 122 28.55 -1.68 12.99
CA MET A 122 29.03 -0.40 13.54
C MET A 122 28.95 -0.35 15.07
N ALA A 123 27.88 -0.86 15.66
CA ALA A 123 27.72 -0.94 17.11
C ALA A 123 28.81 -1.82 17.75
N ARG A 124 29.11 -2.98 17.16
CA ARG A 124 30.20 -3.85 17.63
C ARG A 124 31.59 -3.20 17.49
N ARG A 125 31.83 -2.42 16.44
CA ARG A 125 33.11 -1.71 16.26
C ARG A 125 33.30 -0.62 17.32
N LYS A 126 32.22 0.11 17.69
CA LYS A 126 32.31 1.14 18.75
C LYS A 126 32.64 0.53 20.10
N THR A 127 32.06 -0.60 20.48
CA THR A 127 32.38 -1.30 21.75
C THR A 127 33.78 -1.88 21.77
N ALA A 128 34.34 -2.25 20.62
CA ALA A 128 35.73 -2.75 20.55
C ALA A 128 36.81 -1.64 20.65
N THR A 129 36.42 -0.37 20.37
CA THR A 129 37.35 0.77 20.38
C THR A 129 37.44 1.45 21.75
N GLU A 130 36.41 1.30 22.59
CA GLU A 130 36.46 1.76 23.99
C GLU A 130 37.20 0.78 24.88
N ARG A 131 38.57 0.72 24.75
CA ARG A 131 39.37 0.19 25.85
C ARG A 131 39.10 1.07 27.06
N PRO A 132 38.65 0.50 28.18
CA PRO A 132 38.34 1.28 29.36
C PRO A 132 39.56 2.13 29.75
N LEU A 133 39.32 3.41 29.99
CA LEU A 133 40.32 4.39 30.43
C LEU A 133 41.17 3.88 31.62
N SER A 134 40.59 3.00 32.44
CA SER A 134 41.24 2.32 33.55
C SER A 134 42.46 1.47 33.11
N THR A 135 42.37 0.77 31.95
CA THR A 135 43.47 -0.04 31.48
C THR A 135 44.66 0.82 30.99
N ARG A 136 44.35 1.96 30.34
CA ARG A 136 45.39 2.94 29.94
C ARG A 136 46.00 3.66 31.15
N ALA A 137 45.20 3.98 32.15
CA ALA A 137 45.70 4.61 33.37
C ALA A 137 46.69 3.69 34.14
N HIS A 138 46.37 2.39 34.22
CA HIS A 138 47.25 1.39 34.83
C HIS A 138 48.56 1.20 34.03
N GLU A 139 48.50 1.18 32.71
CA GLU A 139 49.67 1.05 31.85
C GLU A 139 50.62 2.27 31.96
N ILE A 140 50.02 3.49 32.00
CA ILE A 140 50.76 4.73 32.20
C ILE A 140 51.41 4.81 33.60
N SER A 141 50.68 4.41 34.65
CA SER A 141 51.22 4.41 36.01
C SER A 141 52.39 3.43 36.18
N ALA A 142 52.32 2.24 35.53
CA ALA A 142 53.39 1.26 35.56
C ALA A 142 54.68 1.77 34.87
N LEU A 143 54.54 2.46 33.73
CA LEU A 143 55.67 3.05 33.00
C LEU A 143 56.31 4.24 33.77
N LEU A 144 55.56 4.99 34.54
CA LEU A 144 56.07 6.09 35.36
C LEU A 144 56.83 5.57 36.58
N GLU A 145 56.49 4.40 37.09
CA GLU A 145 57.15 3.75 38.23
C GLU A 145 58.51 3.14 37.82
N GLU A 146 58.60 2.60 36.59
CA GLU A 146 59.85 2.03 36.06
C GLU A 146 60.90 3.10 35.70
N SER A 147 60.48 4.36 35.52
CA SER A 147 61.36 5.47 35.16
C SER A 147 62.01 6.20 36.36
N LYS A 148 61.76 5.72 37.61
CA LYS A 148 62.28 6.34 38.84
C LYS A 148 63.43 5.51 39.43
#